data_edf17ec21176e9dc07c2cfec46fe6828
#
_entry.id   edf17ec21176e9dc07c2cfec46fe6828
#
_cell.length_a   1.000
_cell.length_b   1.000
_cell.length_c   1.000
_cell.angle_alpha   90.00
_cell.angle_beta   90.00
_cell.angle_gamma   90.00
#
_symmetry.space_group_name_H-M   'P 1'
#
loop_
_entity.id
_entity.type
_entity.pdbx_description
1 polymer ?
#
loop_
_entity_poly.entity_id
_entity_poly.type
_entity_poly.pdbx_seq_one_letter_code
_entity_poly.pdbx_strand_id
1 'polypeptide(L)'
;MRSSTRQALACIFSIICVALTAYSQTTPVKEPGGTITGKVTIKGKGASGIIVALRQTDRGMSRREYSGPKGVTDNDGNYRIANVPPGSYRAVPVAKAYVPEGESEKVLIVNRGDLIERIDFALIRGAVITGKVVDAEGRPVVDEWVSVLAAPDNKSVYAGQSSNTDDRGVYRIFGLPAGSYRVAAGRDDSFSGVLRPYARTYHPSVSDPAQATVVEVSEGGEAKDVNIALGPTLSTYTARGRILDETGQPLANMEHGITRIENNGASTQTGGYVTNSRGEFKIENLSPGKYKIPESSRADSDLRFDESPFEIVDQDVNGLVIKGTRAGSISGVVVFEGLDEKTREQIERSWIVAAVAGAAGRTRNVSAMVERDGSFHIRGVGGGAITFTIYSGREVRVERVERDGAQQPRRIMMQEGEHLKGLRVIAQFGNATLRGKVEVENGTLPADARFFVWARLVSEDPSTRYSGINQSPQVDARGQFLVSGLMGGTYEIEAGVFFPSAKLGYTARKQVVITAGATTTVNVTVDLNSTPIKQ
;
A
#
# COMPACT_ATOMS: atom_id res chain seq x y z
N MET A 1 -62.73 67.46 0.66
CA MET A 1 -63.30 66.17 0.98
C MET A 1 -62.25 65.12 0.72
N ARG A 2 -61.48 64.80 1.73
CA ARG A 2 -60.37 63.85 1.76
C ARG A 2 -60.60 63.01 2.99
N SER A 3 -60.72 61.70 2.85
CA SER A 3 -60.44 60.66 3.84
C SER A 3 -61.36 59.46 3.64
N SER A 4 -60.93 58.47 2.89
CA SER A 4 -61.42 57.07 3.00
C SER A 4 -60.60 56.05 2.21
N THR A 5 -59.30 56.27 2.10
CA THR A 5 -58.44 55.30 1.36
C THR A 5 -57.19 54.86 2.16
N ARG A 6 -57.28 54.83 3.50
CA ARG A 6 -56.14 54.39 4.35
C ARG A 6 -56.42 53.22 5.26
N GLN A 7 -57.55 52.55 5.15
CA GLN A 7 -57.88 51.41 6.04
C GLN A 7 -57.97 50.06 5.32
N ALA A 8 -57.72 49.97 4.01
CA ALA A 8 -57.75 48.66 3.29
C ALA A 8 -56.38 48.02 3.01
N LEU A 9 -55.26 48.64 3.43
CA LEU A 9 -53.90 48.10 3.21
C LEU A 9 -53.23 47.48 4.46
N ALA A 10 -53.92 47.50 5.61
CA ALA A 10 -53.32 46.98 6.87
C ALA A 10 -53.71 45.54 7.23
N CYS A 11 -54.61 44.90 6.48
CA CYS A 11 -55.07 43.52 6.79
C CYS A 11 -54.51 42.43 5.89
N ILE A 12 -53.70 42.76 4.87
CA ILE A 12 -53.08 41.75 3.99
C ILE A 12 -51.64 41.42 4.37
N PHE A 13 -51.04 42.17 5.31
CA PHE A 13 -49.64 41.94 5.75
C PHE A 13 -49.50 41.06 7.00
N SER A 14 -50.61 40.59 7.61
CA SER A 14 -50.58 39.78 8.84
C SER A 14 -50.85 38.29 8.65
N ILE A 15 -50.97 37.78 7.44
CA ILE A 15 -51.21 36.34 7.19
C ILE A 15 -50.04 35.62 6.48
N ILE A 16 -48.93 36.29 6.20
CA ILE A 16 -47.75 35.66 5.58
C ILE A 16 -46.61 35.33 6.57
N CYS A 17 -46.80 35.49 7.86
CA CYS A 17 -45.76 35.30 8.87
C CYS A 17 -45.95 34.08 9.79
N VAL A 18 -46.70 33.05 9.43
CA VAL A 18 -46.76 31.80 10.23
C VAL A 18 -46.68 30.57 9.32
N ALA A 19 -45.62 30.43 8.57
CA ALA A 19 -45.21 29.13 7.98
C ALA A 19 -43.70 29.09 7.83
N LEU A 20 -42.95 29.56 8.81
CA LEU A 20 -41.60 29.14 9.07
C LEU A 20 -41.71 27.83 9.85
N THR A 21 -41.91 26.72 9.14
CA THR A 21 -41.65 25.39 9.63
C THR A 21 -40.23 25.37 10.17
N ALA A 22 -40.12 25.20 11.48
CA ALA A 22 -38.88 24.89 12.13
C ALA A 22 -38.29 23.61 11.47
N TYR A 23 -37.39 23.80 10.51
CA TYR A 23 -36.41 22.78 10.21
C TYR A 23 -35.58 22.65 11.48
N SER A 24 -35.99 21.72 12.32
CA SER A 24 -35.14 21.20 13.40
C SER A 24 -33.90 20.68 12.71
N GLN A 25 -32.84 21.45 12.75
CA GLN A 25 -31.50 20.96 12.47
C GLN A 25 -31.22 19.92 13.56
N THR A 26 -31.58 18.69 13.30
CA THR A 26 -31.01 17.56 14.03
C THR A 26 -29.51 17.61 13.74
N THR A 27 -28.76 18.25 14.63
CA THR A 27 -27.32 18.03 14.70
C THR A 27 -27.09 16.53 14.65
N PRO A 28 -26.33 16.01 13.69
CA PRO A 28 -26.07 14.58 13.65
C PRO A 28 -25.49 14.21 15.00
N VAL A 29 -26.22 13.41 15.77
CA VAL A 29 -25.73 12.83 17.03
C VAL A 29 -24.48 12.05 16.62
N LYS A 30 -23.32 12.57 17.00
CA LYS A 30 -22.04 11.90 16.74
C LYS A 30 -22.11 10.57 17.48
N GLU A 31 -22.39 9.51 16.74
CA GLU A 31 -22.53 8.18 17.33
C GLU A 31 -21.28 7.82 18.13
N PRO A 32 -21.42 7.20 19.30
CA PRO A 32 -20.29 6.92 20.16
C PRO A 32 -19.32 5.96 19.47
N GLY A 33 -18.10 6.41 19.27
CA GLY A 33 -17.01 5.54 18.85
C GLY A 33 -16.66 4.50 19.91
N GLY A 34 -15.89 3.48 19.54
CA GLY A 34 -15.37 2.51 20.50
C GLY A 34 -14.35 3.13 21.45
N THR A 35 -14.10 2.45 22.55
CA THR A 35 -13.04 2.78 23.52
C THR A 35 -12.08 1.60 23.63
N ILE A 36 -10.79 1.88 23.62
CA ILE A 36 -9.73 0.89 23.81
C ILE A 36 -8.93 1.26 25.04
N THR A 37 -8.72 0.28 25.92
CA THR A 37 -7.91 0.44 27.12
C THR A 37 -6.88 -0.68 27.23
N GLY A 38 -5.79 -0.38 27.92
CA GLY A 38 -4.74 -1.34 28.18
C GLY A 38 -3.63 -0.73 29.00
N LYS A 39 -2.58 -1.51 29.19
CA LYS A 39 -1.40 -1.14 29.97
C LYS A 39 -0.14 -1.38 29.19
N VAL A 40 0.81 -0.46 29.30
CA VAL A 40 2.18 -0.67 28.80
C VAL A 40 3.11 -0.82 29.99
N THR A 41 3.90 -1.88 29.97
CA THR A 41 4.86 -2.16 31.04
C THR A 41 6.28 -2.26 30.48
N ILE A 42 7.28 -1.91 31.28
CA ILE A 42 8.70 -2.17 31.05
C ILE A 42 9.19 -2.97 32.25
N LYS A 43 9.70 -4.19 32.00
CA LYS A 43 10.11 -5.12 33.07
C LYS A 43 9.02 -5.29 34.14
N GLY A 44 7.77 -5.45 33.73
CA GLY A 44 6.61 -5.64 34.60
C GLY A 44 6.11 -4.40 35.34
N LYS A 45 6.81 -3.25 35.26
CA LYS A 45 6.39 -1.98 35.87
C LYS A 45 5.69 -1.10 34.84
N GLY A 46 4.66 -0.36 35.25
CA GLY A 46 3.97 0.59 34.39
C GLY A 46 4.94 1.59 33.74
N ALA A 47 4.78 1.82 32.45
CA ALA A 47 5.62 2.73 31.66
C ALA A 47 4.85 4.00 31.32
N SER A 48 5.22 5.13 31.88
CA SER A 48 4.60 6.42 31.64
C SER A 48 5.08 7.07 30.34
N GLY A 49 4.20 7.84 29.69
CA GLY A 49 4.55 8.66 28.52
C GLY A 49 4.69 7.88 27.21
N ILE A 50 4.35 6.59 27.17
CA ILE A 50 4.37 5.80 25.95
C ILE A 50 3.12 6.09 25.12
N ILE A 51 3.30 6.39 23.85
CA ILE A 51 2.19 6.56 22.91
C ILE A 51 1.76 5.17 22.41
N VAL A 52 0.48 4.84 22.51
CA VAL A 52 -0.13 3.73 21.80
C VAL A 52 -0.96 4.31 20.66
N ALA A 53 -0.58 4.00 19.43
CA ALA A 53 -1.22 4.51 18.22
C ALA A 53 -2.04 3.42 17.53
N LEU A 54 -3.16 3.82 16.94
CA LEU A 54 -3.98 2.96 16.09
C LEU A 54 -3.73 3.30 14.62
N ARG A 55 -3.35 2.30 13.85
CA ARG A 55 -3.19 2.39 12.40
C ARG A 55 -4.34 1.65 11.73
N GLN A 56 -5.12 2.33 10.93
CA GLN A 56 -6.21 1.73 10.18
C GLN A 56 -5.65 0.81 9.08
N THR A 57 -6.21 -0.41 8.93
CA THR A 57 -5.66 -1.43 8.03
C THR A 57 -6.18 -1.33 6.60
N ASP A 58 -7.30 -0.66 6.38
CA ASP A 58 -7.98 -0.49 5.09
C ASP A 58 -7.53 0.73 4.27
N ARG A 59 -6.74 1.61 4.86
CA ARG A 59 -6.09 2.72 4.14
C ARG A 59 -4.72 2.26 3.67
N GLY A 60 -4.58 2.09 2.35
CA GLY A 60 -3.39 1.60 1.69
C GLY A 60 -2.08 2.12 2.28
N MET A 61 -1.01 1.35 2.15
CA MET A 61 0.28 1.47 2.83
C MET A 61 0.97 2.85 2.70
N SER A 62 0.42 3.89 3.29
CA SER A 62 1.17 5.09 3.61
C SER A 62 1.92 4.86 4.93
N ARG A 63 3.17 4.48 4.83
CA ARG A 63 4.06 4.04 5.91
C ARG A 63 4.50 5.15 6.88
N ARG A 64 4.04 6.41 6.73
CA ARG A 64 4.77 7.55 7.29
C ARG A 64 4.12 8.34 8.42
N GLU A 65 2.85 8.12 8.81
CA GLU A 65 2.32 8.87 9.95
C GLU A 65 1.34 8.06 10.79
N TYR A 66 1.60 8.05 12.09
CA TYR A 66 0.64 7.64 13.11
C TYR A 66 -0.44 8.72 13.26
N SER A 67 -1.15 9.03 12.15
CA SER A 67 -2.20 10.06 12.11
C SER A 67 -3.54 9.58 12.66
N GLY A 68 -3.62 8.32 13.09
CA GLY A 68 -4.82 7.71 13.67
C GLY A 68 -5.04 8.10 15.15
N PRO A 69 -6.15 7.60 15.75
CA PRO A 69 -6.40 7.74 17.18
C PRO A 69 -5.24 7.21 18.00
N LYS A 70 -4.92 7.88 19.10
CA LYS A 70 -3.81 7.51 19.99
C LYS A 70 -4.12 7.83 21.44
N GLY A 71 -3.47 7.12 22.35
CA GLY A 71 -3.46 7.37 23.77
C GLY A 71 -2.03 7.46 24.29
N VAL A 72 -1.85 8.13 25.42
CA VAL A 72 -0.57 8.21 26.12
C VAL A 72 -0.75 7.55 27.48
N THR A 73 0.23 6.76 27.90
CA THR A 73 0.18 6.07 29.18
C THR A 73 0.39 7.04 30.36
N ASP A 74 -0.36 6.80 31.42
CA ASP A 74 -0.20 7.46 32.71
C ASP A 74 1.02 6.92 33.52
N ASN A 75 1.17 7.34 34.76
CA ASN A 75 2.27 6.93 35.62
C ASN A 75 2.26 5.43 35.97
N ASP A 76 1.09 4.81 35.93
CA ASP A 76 0.92 3.36 36.17
C ASP A 76 1.00 2.56 34.89
N GLY A 77 1.24 3.22 33.75
CA GLY A 77 1.32 2.63 32.42
C GLY A 77 -0.04 2.39 31.75
N ASN A 78 -1.16 2.81 32.34
CA ASN A 78 -2.47 2.62 31.75
C ASN A 78 -2.73 3.66 30.66
N TYR A 79 -3.43 3.27 29.61
CA TYR A 79 -3.85 4.18 28.55
C TYR A 79 -5.32 3.97 28.17
N ARG A 80 -5.91 5.01 27.60
CA ARG A 80 -7.25 5.00 27.05
C ARG A 80 -7.29 5.75 25.71
N ILE A 81 -7.88 5.11 24.69
CA ILE A 81 -8.16 5.71 23.39
C ILE A 81 -9.67 5.72 23.22
N ALA A 82 -10.29 6.88 23.30
CA ALA A 82 -11.75 7.04 23.22
C ALA A 82 -12.18 7.53 21.84
N ASN A 83 -13.47 7.37 21.53
CA ASN A 83 -14.11 7.81 20.29
C ASN A 83 -13.42 7.26 19.02
N VAL A 84 -12.96 6.02 19.09
CA VAL A 84 -12.37 5.32 17.94
C VAL A 84 -13.48 4.97 16.95
N PRO A 85 -13.42 5.48 15.71
CA PRO A 85 -14.41 5.11 14.69
C PRO A 85 -14.48 3.58 14.48
N PRO A 86 -15.63 3.02 14.12
CA PRO A 86 -15.70 1.61 13.73
C PRO A 86 -14.75 1.30 12.57
N GLY A 87 -14.05 0.18 12.66
CA GLY A 87 -13.07 -0.22 11.65
C GLY A 87 -12.09 -1.27 12.13
N SER A 88 -11.17 -1.63 11.25
CA SER A 88 -10.05 -2.53 11.55
C SER A 88 -8.78 -1.73 11.80
N TYR A 89 -8.12 -1.99 12.91
CA TYR A 89 -6.94 -1.25 13.38
C TYR A 89 -5.81 -2.19 13.79
N ARG A 90 -4.60 -1.67 13.75
CA ARG A 90 -3.44 -2.24 14.43
C ARG A 90 -3.02 -1.29 15.54
N ALA A 91 -3.05 -1.76 16.78
CA ALA A 91 -2.53 -1.04 17.94
C ALA A 91 -1.02 -1.30 18.06
N VAL A 92 -0.24 -0.23 18.17
CA VAL A 92 1.23 -0.28 18.18
C VAL A 92 1.76 0.65 19.28
N PRO A 93 2.63 0.18 20.18
CA PRO A 93 3.34 1.06 21.10
C PRO A 93 4.49 1.77 20.38
N VAL A 94 4.57 3.08 20.50
CA VAL A 94 5.60 3.92 19.86
C VAL A 94 6.68 4.25 20.89
N ALA A 95 7.73 3.43 20.95
CA ALA A 95 8.82 3.54 21.90
C ALA A 95 10.16 3.22 21.24
N LYS A 96 10.88 4.25 20.75
CA LYS A 96 12.06 4.08 19.88
C LYS A 96 13.18 3.20 20.44
N ALA A 97 13.40 3.21 21.76
CA ALA A 97 14.48 2.47 22.40
C ALA A 97 14.04 1.11 22.97
N TYR A 98 12.79 0.76 22.77
CA TYR A 98 12.19 -0.45 23.32
C TYR A 98 11.59 -1.28 22.21
N VAL A 99 11.47 -2.55 22.44
CA VAL A 99 10.81 -3.51 21.56
C VAL A 99 9.73 -4.24 22.35
N PRO A 100 8.59 -4.58 21.74
CA PRO A 100 7.61 -5.41 22.39
C PRO A 100 8.15 -6.82 22.66
N GLU A 101 7.87 -7.32 23.86
CA GLU A 101 8.03 -8.72 24.21
C GLU A 101 6.83 -9.50 23.64
N GLY A 102 7.07 -10.27 22.57
CA GLY A 102 6.01 -10.95 21.83
C GLY A 102 5.49 -10.15 20.63
N GLU A 103 4.18 -10.09 20.46
CA GLU A 103 3.58 -9.43 19.28
C GLU A 103 3.79 -7.91 19.28
N SER A 104 4.40 -7.41 18.22
CA SER A 104 4.69 -5.98 18.04
C SER A 104 3.46 -5.14 17.72
N GLU A 105 2.43 -5.76 17.18
CA GLU A 105 1.18 -5.12 16.78
C GLU A 105 0.00 -6.01 17.20
N LYS A 106 -1.09 -5.41 17.66
CA LYS A 106 -2.33 -6.13 17.95
C LYS A 106 -3.43 -5.69 17.00
N VAL A 107 -4.00 -6.65 16.29
CA VAL A 107 -5.15 -6.40 15.42
C VAL A 107 -6.40 -6.23 16.28
N LEU A 108 -7.19 -5.21 15.98
CA LEU A 108 -8.42 -4.87 16.68
C LEU A 108 -9.54 -4.58 15.69
N ILE A 109 -10.67 -5.23 15.89
CA ILE A 109 -11.92 -4.87 15.21
C ILE A 109 -12.76 -4.06 16.17
N VAL A 110 -12.96 -2.79 15.84
CA VAL A 110 -13.71 -1.84 16.67
C VAL A 110 -15.10 -1.66 16.09
N ASN A 111 -16.12 -1.91 16.89
CA ASN A 111 -17.51 -1.61 16.56
C ASN A 111 -17.99 -0.35 17.31
N ARG A 112 -19.19 0.12 16.96
CA ARG A 112 -19.82 1.25 17.66
C ARG A 112 -20.06 0.91 19.12
N GLY A 113 -19.58 1.80 20.00
CA GLY A 113 -19.75 1.66 21.44
C GLY A 113 -18.96 0.51 22.08
N ASP A 114 -18.09 -0.18 21.33
CA ASP A 114 -17.25 -1.25 21.89
C ASP A 114 -16.35 -0.71 23.01
N LEU A 115 -16.25 -1.48 24.09
CA LEU A 115 -15.22 -1.35 25.09
C LEU A 115 -14.25 -2.53 24.93
N ILE A 116 -13.07 -2.26 24.40
CA ILE A 116 -12.02 -3.25 24.20
C ILE A 116 -10.95 -3.03 25.24
N GLU A 117 -10.85 -3.97 26.16
CA GLU A 117 -9.96 -3.89 27.30
C GLU A 117 -8.78 -4.84 27.17
N ARG A 118 -7.75 -4.62 28.00
CA ARG A 118 -6.54 -5.45 28.10
C ARG A 118 -5.75 -5.56 26.79
N ILE A 119 -5.69 -4.47 26.06
CA ILE A 119 -4.76 -4.37 24.93
C ILE A 119 -3.39 -3.96 25.47
N ASP A 120 -2.75 -4.90 26.16
CA ASP A 120 -1.54 -4.67 26.94
C ASP A 120 -0.30 -4.93 26.09
N PHE A 121 0.76 -4.16 26.37
CA PHE A 121 2.08 -4.34 25.77
C PHE A 121 3.15 -4.44 26.87
N ALA A 122 3.92 -5.50 26.83
CA ALA A 122 5.16 -5.59 27.59
C ALA A 122 6.31 -5.13 26.69
N LEU A 123 7.10 -4.19 27.17
CA LEU A 123 8.25 -3.67 26.45
C LEU A 123 9.54 -4.05 27.18
N ILE A 124 10.53 -4.45 26.41
CA ILE A 124 11.90 -4.69 26.85
C ILE A 124 12.85 -3.70 26.20
N ARG A 125 13.98 -3.45 26.80
CA ARG A 125 14.96 -2.55 26.23
C ARG A 125 15.55 -3.17 24.97
N GLY A 126 15.46 -2.45 23.85
CA GLY A 126 16.06 -2.88 22.61
C GLY A 126 17.59 -2.90 22.70
N ALA A 127 18.19 -3.84 22.01
CA ALA A 127 19.63 -3.93 21.86
C ALA A 127 20.17 -2.87 20.89
N VAL A 128 21.49 -2.72 20.92
CA VAL A 128 22.20 -1.71 20.13
C VAL A 128 23.36 -2.38 19.40
N ILE A 129 23.59 -1.97 18.15
CA ILE A 129 24.78 -2.31 17.39
C ILE A 129 25.46 -1.01 16.96
N THR A 130 26.75 -0.88 17.26
CA THR A 130 27.57 0.26 16.86
C THR A 130 28.85 -0.17 16.19
N GLY A 131 29.32 0.64 15.26
CA GLY A 131 30.56 0.38 14.54
C GLY A 131 30.96 1.54 13.65
N LYS A 132 31.97 1.33 12.87
CA LYS A 132 32.50 2.26 11.88
C LYS A 132 32.43 1.67 10.47
N VAL A 133 32.18 2.52 9.48
CA VAL A 133 32.35 2.19 8.08
C VAL A 133 33.53 2.98 7.54
N VAL A 134 34.47 2.26 6.95
CA VAL A 134 35.67 2.85 6.33
C VAL A 134 35.83 2.36 4.88
N ASP A 135 36.49 3.14 4.04
CA ASP A 135 36.86 2.73 2.69
C ASP A 135 38.11 1.82 2.68
N ALA A 136 38.57 1.46 1.48
CA ALA A 136 39.74 0.60 1.29
C ALA A 136 41.05 1.23 1.82
N GLU A 137 41.12 2.56 1.94
CA GLU A 137 42.24 3.32 2.48
C GLU A 137 42.12 3.58 3.99
N GLY A 138 41.06 3.08 4.62
CA GLY A 138 40.80 3.25 6.05
C GLY A 138 40.18 4.61 6.42
N ARG A 139 39.73 5.41 5.46
CA ARG A 139 39.09 6.71 5.69
C ARG A 139 37.60 6.51 6.04
N PRO A 140 37.04 7.33 6.94
CA PRO A 140 35.62 7.28 7.26
C PRO A 140 34.74 7.48 6.03
N VAL A 141 33.72 6.65 5.86
CA VAL A 141 32.69 6.85 4.85
C VAL A 141 31.49 7.52 5.49
N VAL A 142 31.17 8.73 5.04
CA VAL A 142 30.12 9.60 5.59
C VAL A 142 28.79 9.35 4.89
N ASP A 143 27.68 9.44 5.63
CA ASP A 143 26.31 9.28 5.13
C ASP A 143 26.06 7.92 4.46
N GLU A 144 26.83 6.91 4.82
CA GLU A 144 26.66 5.56 4.31
C GLU A 144 25.55 4.82 5.07
N TRP A 145 24.66 4.18 4.33
CA TRP A 145 23.54 3.44 4.87
C TRP A 145 23.98 2.09 5.42
N VAL A 146 23.78 1.89 6.70
CA VAL A 146 24.04 0.62 7.37
C VAL A 146 22.72 -0.02 7.77
N SER A 147 22.56 -1.29 7.41
CA SER A 147 21.35 -2.07 7.65
C SER A 147 21.67 -3.34 8.44
N VAL A 148 20.69 -3.83 9.19
CA VAL A 148 20.75 -5.11 9.90
C VAL A 148 19.77 -6.12 9.31
N LEU A 149 20.19 -7.35 9.22
CA LEU A 149 19.43 -8.48 8.67
C LEU A 149 19.43 -9.60 9.71
N ALA A 150 18.27 -10.21 9.96
CA ALA A 150 18.19 -11.36 10.85
C ALA A 150 18.95 -12.56 10.27
N ALA A 151 19.75 -13.20 11.07
CA ALA A 151 20.37 -14.49 10.72
C ALA A 151 19.47 -15.65 11.18
N PRO A 152 19.41 -16.78 10.43
CA PRO A 152 20.17 -17.06 9.22
C PRO A 152 19.54 -16.52 7.92
N ASP A 153 18.28 -16.13 7.91
CA ASP A 153 17.45 -15.94 6.71
C ASP A 153 17.72 -14.65 5.93
N ASN A 154 18.58 -13.77 6.42
CA ASN A 154 18.83 -12.43 5.85
C ASN A 154 17.57 -11.60 5.63
N LYS A 155 16.51 -11.86 6.37
CA LYS A 155 15.29 -11.05 6.32
C LYS A 155 15.53 -9.70 7.00
N SER A 156 15.07 -8.62 6.39
CA SER A 156 15.05 -7.32 7.04
C SER A 156 14.25 -7.39 8.33
N VAL A 157 14.85 -7.03 9.45
CA VAL A 157 14.31 -7.28 10.79
C VAL A 157 13.12 -6.40 11.13
N TYR A 158 12.95 -5.29 10.62
CA TYR A 158 11.81 -4.37 10.62
C TYR A 158 12.13 -3.23 9.66
N ALA A 159 11.16 -2.74 8.92
CA ALA A 159 11.34 -1.53 8.14
C ALA A 159 11.65 -0.36 9.09
N GLY A 160 12.89 0.10 9.10
CA GLY A 160 13.32 1.25 9.88
C GLY A 160 14.51 1.04 10.82
N GLN A 161 15.05 -0.17 10.92
CA GLN A 161 16.26 -0.40 11.73
C GLN A 161 17.52 -0.34 10.86
N SER A 162 17.88 0.88 10.55
CA SER A 162 19.06 1.25 9.79
C SER A 162 19.54 2.60 10.29
N SER A 163 20.77 2.93 10.00
CA SER A 163 21.38 4.22 10.36
C SER A 163 22.32 4.64 9.25
N ASN A 164 22.40 5.93 9.01
CA ASN A 164 23.50 6.46 8.22
C ASN A 164 24.70 6.71 9.13
N THR A 165 25.90 6.63 8.56
CA THR A 165 27.14 6.99 9.26
C THR A 165 27.25 8.50 9.45
N ASP A 166 27.84 8.92 10.55
CA ASP A 166 28.20 10.32 10.83
C ASP A 166 29.49 10.75 10.08
N ASP A 167 29.95 11.97 10.36
CA ASP A 167 31.16 12.56 9.77
C ASP A 167 32.48 11.82 10.11
N ARG A 168 32.43 10.91 11.08
CA ARG A 168 33.55 10.04 11.48
C ARG A 168 33.36 8.60 10.99
N GLY A 169 32.35 8.36 10.14
CA GLY A 169 31.98 7.05 9.66
C GLY A 169 31.31 6.18 10.71
N VAL A 170 30.88 6.73 11.87
CA VAL A 170 30.27 5.96 12.95
C VAL A 170 28.78 5.81 12.72
N TYR A 171 28.26 4.61 12.94
CA TYR A 171 26.83 4.33 12.94
C TYR A 171 26.36 3.77 14.28
N ARG A 172 25.07 3.95 14.57
CA ARG A 172 24.43 3.39 15.76
C ARG A 172 23.00 2.98 15.44
N ILE A 173 22.75 1.67 15.48
CA ILE A 173 21.44 1.07 15.28
C ILE A 173 20.93 0.59 16.63
N PHE A 174 19.74 1.02 17.03
CA PHE A 174 19.16 0.73 18.34
C PHE A 174 17.71 0.30 18.25
N GLY A 175 17.14 -0.23 19.34
CA GLY A 175 15.79 -0.77 19.35
C GLY A 175 15.70 -2.11 18.62
N LEU A 176 16.75 -2.91 18.69
CA LEU A 176 16.79 -4.24 18.12
C LEU A 176 16.26 -5.28 19.12
N PRO A 177 15.44 -6.23 18.71
CA PRO A 177 15.21 -7.44 19.52
C PRO A 177 16.50 -8.16 19.86
N ALA A 178 16.53 -8.90 20.96
CA ALA A 178 17.61 -9.85 21.20
C ALA A 178 17.65 -10.88 20.05
N GLY A 179 18.85 -11.21 19.58
CA GLY A 179 18.97 -12.14 18.44
C GLY A 179 20.31 -12.05 17.74
N SER A 180 20.39 -12.76 16.63
CA SER A 180 21.57 -12.89 15.79
C SER A 180 21.37 -12.10 14.49
N TYR A 181 22.35 -11.27 14.15
CA TYR A 181 22.24 -10.33 13.03
C TYR A 181 23.47 -10.36 12.13
N ARG A 182 23.24 -10.08 10.84
CA ARG A 182 24.29 -9.65 9.92
C ARG A 182 24.15 -8.15 9.68
N VAL A 183 25.27 -7.45 9.70
CA VAL A 183 25.32 -6.01 9.47
C VAL A 183 25.97 -5.74 8.14
N ALA A 184 25.36 -4.90 7.33
CA ALA A 184 25.82 -4.60 5.98
C ALA A 184 25.76 -3.10 5.68
N ALA A 185 26.73 -2.63 4.90
CA ALA A 185 26.78 -1.30 4.30
C ALA A 185 26.99 -1.42 2.78
N GLY A 186 26.89 -0.31 2.06
CA GLY A 186 27.02 -0.29 0.62
C GLY A 186 25.69 -0.46 -0.11
N ARG A 187 25.78 -0.69 -1.41
CA ARG A 187 24.64 -0.74 -2.31
C ARG A 187 23.72 -1.90 -1.98
N ASP A 188 22.45 -1.60 -1.80
CA ASP A 188 21.39 -2.60 -1.71
C ASP A 188 20.61 -2.59 -3.03
N ASP A 189 20.78 -3.64 -3.83
CA ASP A 189 20.13 -3.76 -5.14
C ASP A 189 18.59 -3.90 -5.02
N SER A 190 18.08 -4.19 -3.82
CA SER A 190 16.64 -4.22 -3.54
C SER A 190 16.03 -2.84 -3.22
N PHE A 191 16.85 -1.80 -3.07
CA PHE A 191 16.38 -0.45 -2.72
C PHE A 191 16.54 0.50 -3.91
N SER A 192 15.45 0.82 -4.57
CA SER A 192 15.41 1.76 -5.69
C SER A 192 15.72 3.20 -5.25
N GLY A 193 16.60 3.88 -5.94
CA GLY A 193 16.68 5.34 -6.00
C GLY A 193 17.88 6.02 -5.38
N VAL A 194 18.75 5.37 -4.62
CA VAL A 194 20.01 5.98 -4.13
C VAL A 194 21.20 5.23 -4.68
N LEU A 195 21.93 5.88 -5.57
CA LEU A 195 23.18 5.33 -6.13
C LEU A 195 24.29 5.42 -5.08
N ARG A 196 24.70 4.27 -4.57
CA ARG A 196 25.81 4.15 -3.62
C ARG A 196 27.06 3.69 -4.34
N PRO A 197 28.19 4.33 -4.07
CA PRO A 197 29.42 4.05 -4.83
C PRO A 197 30.09 2.73 -4.45
N TYR A 198 29.70 2.10 -3.34
CA TYR A 198 30.32 0.88 -2.85
C TYR A 198 29.43 -0.33 -3.07
N ALA A 199 30.04 -1.49 -3.34
CA ALA A 199 29.37 -2.77 -3.35
C ALA A 199 28.86 -3.12 -1.94
N ARG A 200 27.77 -3.89 -1.87
CA ARG A 200 27.27 -4.38 -0.59
C ARG A 200 28.33 -5.20 0.12
N THR A 201 28.66 -4.79 1.31
CA THR A 201 29.71 -5.40 2.13
C THR A 201 29.15 -5.68 3.52
N TYR A 202 29.33 -6.90 3.99
CA TYR A 202 28.93 -7.33 5.32
C TYR A 202 30.11 -7.25 6.28
N HIS A 203 29.80 -7.05 7.56
CA HIS A 203 30.79 -7.10 8.63
C HIS A 203 31.57 -8.45 8.64
N PRO A 204 32.92 -8.42 8.73
CA PRO A 204 33.78 -7.22 8.81
C PRO A 204 34.12 -6.60 7.45
N SER A 205 34.20 -7.37 6.34
CA SER A 205 34.55 -6.88 5.00
C SER A 205 34.33 -7.94 3.91
N VAL A 206 33.21 -8.68 3.97
CA VAL A 206 32.90 -9.76 3.02
C VAL A 206 31.70 -9.40 2.16
N SER A 207 31.69 -9.86 0.92
CA SER A 207 30.55 -9.65 -0.01
C SER A 207 29.50 -10.75 0.08
N ASP A 208 29.90 -11.95 0.48
CA ASP A 208 28.99 -13.09 0.65
C ASP A 208 28.38 -13.10 2.05
N PRO A 209 27.04 -12.98 2.17
CA PRO A 209 26.37 -13.03 3.47
C PRO A 209 26.60 -14.34 4.24
N ALA A 210 26.93 -15.45 3.56
CA ALA A 210 27.22 -16.71 4.22
C ALA A 210 28.56 -16.68 4.99
N GLN A 211 29.49 -15.80 4.57
CA GLN A 211 30.79 -15.61 5.20
C GLN A 211 30.78 -14.47 6.23
N ALA A 212 29.68 -13.75 6.35
CA ALA A 212 29.56 -12.62 7.26
C ALA A 212 29.61 -13.08 8.73
N THR A 213 30.31 -12.30 9.54
CA THR A 213 30.30 -12.52 10.99
C THR A 213 28.91 -12.20 11.54
N VAL A 214 28.34 -13.17 12.23
CA VAL A 214 27.05 -13.00 12.91
C VAL A 214 27.28 -12.25 14.23
N VAL A 215 26.53 -11.17 14.41
CA VAL A 215 26.56 -10.33 15.61
C VAL A 215 25.43 -10.76 16.52
N GLU A 216 25.73 -11.25 17.70
CA GLU A 216 24.72 -11.60 18.69
C GLU A 216 24.53 -10.46 19.68
N VAL A 217 23.26 -10.12 19.94
CA VAL A 217 22.89 -9.12 20.92
C VAL A 217 21.86 -9.67 21.90
N SER A 218 22.07 -9.43 23.17
CA SER A 218 21.09 -9.72 24.23
C SER A 218 20.16 -8.54 24.47
N GLU A 219 19.09 -8.75 25.24
CA GLU A 219 18.15 -7.70 25.65
C GLU A 219 18.88 -6.50 26.29
N GLY A 220 18.70 -5.31 25.71
CA GLY A 220 19.35 -4.09 26.15
C GLY A 220 20.87 -4.09 26.06
N GLY A 221 21.46 -5.15 25.51
CA GLY A 221 22.90 -5.28 25.27
C GLY A 221 23.39 -4.35 24.16
N GLU A 222 24.70 -4.15 24.10
CA GLU A 222 25.34 -3.35 23.05
C GLU A 222 26.53 -4.13 22.46
N ALA A 223 26.44 -4.43 21.16
CA ALA A 223 27.57 -4.93 20.39
C ALA A 223 28.33 -3.73 19.83
N LYS A 224 29.60 -3.60 20.21
CA LYS A 224 30.50 -2.53 19.79
C LYS A 224 31.50 -3.06 18.76
N ASP A 225 32.15 -2.13 18.07
CA ASP A 225 33.22 -2.42 17.12
C ASP A 225 32.79 -3.34 15.98
N VAL A 226 31.50 -3.28 15.60
CA VAL A 226 30.97 -3.98 14.44
C VAL A 226 31.35 -3.16 13.19
N ASN A 227 32.66 -3.16 12.88
CA ASN A 227 33.20 -2.32 11.82
C ASN A 227 33.05 -2.98 10.45
N ILE A 228 32.87 -2.14 9.41
CA ILE A 228 32.78 -2.60 8.02
C ILE A 228 33.83 -1.86 7.21
N ALA A 229 34.73 -2.60 6.58
CA ALA A 229 35.66 -2.06 5.60
C ALA A 229 35.09 -2.33 4.20
N LEU A 230 34.69 -1.26 3.52
CA LEU A 230 34.19 -1.32 2.15
C LEU A 230 35.36 -1.54 1.17
N GLY A 231 35.08 -2.27 0.11
CA GLY A 231 36.00 -2.41 -1.00
C GLY A 231 36.15 -1.11 -1.80
N PRO A 232 36.87 -1.12 -2.92
CA PRO A 232 36.97 0.03 -3.81
C PRO A 232 35.60 0.43 -4.32
N THR A 233 35.48 1.70 -4.68
CA THR A 233 34.27 2.21 -5.32
C THR A 233 33.97 1.46 -6.60
N LEU A 234 32.70 1.18 -6.83
CA LEU A 234 32.25 0.56 -8.07
C LEU A 234 32.54 1.49 -9.25
N SER A 235 33.10 0.94 -10.30
CA SER A 235 33.16 1.67 -11.56
C SER A 235 31.74 1.99 -12.03
N THR A 236 31.51 3.24 -12.37
CA THR A 236 30.23 3.70 -12.88
C THR A 236 30.40 4.36 -14.24
N TYR A 237 29.39 4.22 -15.06
CA TYR A 237 29.37 4.65 -16.44
C TYR A 237 28.14 5.50 -16.72
N THR A 238 28.12 6.12 -17.87
CA THR A 238 27.05 7.00 -18.31
C THR A 238 26.37 6.42 -19.54
N ALA A 239 25.04 6.47 -19.58
CA ALA A 239 24.29 6.27 -20.81
C ALA A 239 23.77 7.60 -21.34
N ARG A 240 23.94 7.86 -22.65
CA ARG A 240 23.50 9.08 -23.31
C ARG A 240 22.69 8.74 -24.55
N GLY A 241 21.65 9.51 -24.76
CA GLY A 241 20.78 9.32 -25.92
C GLY A 241 19.89 10.51 -26.21
N ARG A 242 18.94 10.26 -27.11
CA ARG A 242 17.91 11.23 -27.50
C ARG A 242 16.54 10.57 -27.56
N ILE A 243 15.53 11.36 -27.23
CA ILE A 243 14.14 11.00 -27.45
C ILE A 243 13.60 11.86 -28.59
N LEU A 244 13.05 11.19 -29.58
CA LEU A 244 12.52 11.79 -30.80
C LEU A 244 11.06 11.40 -30.97
N ASP A 245 10.27 12.23 -31.64
CA ASP A 245 8.94 11.85 -32.10
C ASP A 245 9.01 10.97 -33.36
N GLU A 246 7.86 10.62 -33.93
CA GLU A 246 7.74 9.81 -35.14
C GLU A 246 8.35 10.46 -36.38
N THR A 247 8.44 11.81 -36.39
CA THR A 247 9.02 12.59 -37.50
C THR A 247 10.52 12.83 -37.33
N GLY A 248 11.11 12.43 -36.19
CA GLY A 248 12.50 12.64 -35.86
C GLY A 248 12.78 13.98 -35.16
N GLN A 249 11.75 14.72 -34.74
CA GLN A 249 11.91 15.94 -33.98
C GLN A 249 12.23 15.61 -32.50
N PRO A 250 13.12 16.38 -31.85
CA PRO A 250 13.49 16.14 -30.46
C PRO A 250 12.36 16.46 -29.49
N LEU A 251 12.19 15.61 -28.49
CA LEU A 251 11.21 15.78 -27.43
C LEU A 251 11.86 16.25 -26.14
N ALA A 252 11.60 17.51 -25.79
CA ALA A 252 12.09 18.15 -24.57
C ALA A 252 11.22 17.84 -23.35
N ASN A 253 11.82 17.95 -22.15
CA ASN A 253 11.14 17.79 -20.86
C ASN A 253 10.40 16.44 -20.70
N MET A 254 10.95 15.40 -21.33
CA MET A 254 10.46 14.02 -21.15
C MET A 254 11.09 13.42 -19.91
N GLU A 255 10.25 13.03 -18.97
CA GLU A 255 10.67 12.30 -17.78
C GLU A 255 10.48 10.80 -17.99
N HIS A 256 11.54 10.03 -17.84
CA HIS A 256 11.52 8.58 -17.95
C HIS A 256 12.28 7.94 -16.79
N GLY A 257 11.74 6.81 -16.33
CA GLY A 257 12.45 5.93 -15.43
C GLY A 257 13.48 5.08 -16.16
N ILE A 258 14.41 4.52 -15.41
CA ILE A 258 15.32 3.47 -15.87
C ILE A 258 15.19 2.25 -14.95
N THR A 259 15.23 1.07 -15.51
CA THR A 259 15.08 -0.19 -14.81
C THR A 259 16.29 -1.07 -15.05
N ARG A 260 16.88 -1.61 -13.98
CA ARG A 260 17.89 -2.66 -14.06
C ARG A 260 17.22 -4.02 -14.17
N ILE A 261 17.76 -4.90 -14.98
CA ILE A 261 17.33 -6.28 -15.14
C ILE A 261 18.28 -7.17 -14.33
N GLU A 262 17.75 -7.84 -13.32
CA GLU A 262 18.52 -8.74 -12.47
C GLU A 262 18.69 -10.12 -13.12
N ASN A 263 19.69 -10.88 -12.67
CA ASN A 263 20.01 -12.21 -13.23
C ASN A 263 18.86 -13.22 -13.07
N ASN A 264 17.98 -13.03 -12.11
CA ASN A 264 16.79 -13.86 -11.88
C ASN A 264 15.57 -13.42 -12.73
N GLY A 265 15.75 -12.43 -13.62
CA GLY A 265 14.68 -11.86 -14.44
C GLY A 265 13.82 -10.80 -13.73
N ALA A 266 14.05 -10.54 -12.46
CA ALA A 266 13.40 -9.43 -11.76
C ALA A 266 13.85 -8.09 -12.35
N SER A 267 13.03 -7.07 -12.16
CA SER A 267 13.31 -5.72 -12.68
C SER A 267 13.16 -4.71 -11.55
N THR A 268 14.22 -3.94 -11.32
CA THR A 268 14.26 -2.92 -10.26
C THR A 268 14.41 -1.54 -10.88
N GLN A 269 13.49 -0.62 -10.55
CA GLN A 269 13.62 0.77 -10.98
C GLN A 269 14.80 1.41 -10.25
N THR A 270 15.80 1.90 -10.98
CA THR A 270 17.07 2.37 -10.43
C THR A 270 17.28 3.89 -10.56
N GLY A 271 16.37 4.59 -11.19
CA GLY A 271 16.49 6.04 -11.37
C GLY A 271 15.55 6.58 -12.44
N GLY A 272 15.80 7.83 -12.82
CA GLY A 272 15.09 8.52 -13.89
C GLY A 272 15.95 9.65 -14.47
N TYR A 273 15.51 10.18 -15.59
CA TYR A 273 16.15 11.30 -16.28
C TYR A 273 15.10 12.18 -16.95
N VAL A 274 15.50 13.41 -17.26
CA VAL A 274 14.66 14.38 -18.00
C VAL A 274 15.44 14.82 -19.24
N THR A 275 14.75 14.88 -20.39
CA THR A 275 15.39 15.37 -21.63
C THR A 275 15.50 16.90 -21.64
N ASN A 276 16.60 17.39 -22.21
CA ASN A 276 16.81 18.82 -22.45
C ASN A 276 16.02 19.32 -23.68
N SER A 277 16.18 20.60 -24.04
CA SER A 277 15.52 21.23 -25.19
C SER A 277 15.84 20.58 -26.55
N ARG A 278 16.92 19.79 -26.64
CA ARG A 278 17.33 19.05 -27.84
C ARG A 278 16.91 17.57 -27.77
N GLY A 279 16.05 17.22 -26.84
CA GLY A 279 15.63 15.84 -26.61
C GLY A 279 16.72 14.92 -26.06
N GLU A 280 17.88 15.46 -25.65
CA GLU A 280 19.02 14.69 -25.16
C GLU A 280 18.82 14.35 -23.68
N PHE A 281 19.22 13.14 -23.32
CA PHE A 281 19.27 12.69 -21.94
C PHE A 281 20.63 12.14 -21.57
N LYS A 282 20.93 12.18 -20.27
CA LYS A 282 22.13 11.61 -19.65
C LYS A 282 21.72 10.88 -18.37
N ILE A 283 22.16 9.64 -18.26
CA ILE A 283 21.95 8.80 -17.08
C ILE A 283 23.34 8.47 -16.55
N GLU A 284 23.63 8.96 -15.35
CA GLU A 284 24.94 8.81 -14.72
C GLU A 284 24.96 7.70 -13.67
N ASN A 285 26.15 7.31 -13.27
CA ASN A 285 26.40 6.38 -12.17
C ASN A 285 25.81 4.96 -12.38
N LEU A 286 25.76 4.51 -13.63
CA LEU A 286 25.34 3.15 -13.96
C LEU A 286 26.49 2.17 -13.72
N SER A 287 26.27 1.14 -12.93
CA SER A 287 27.22 0.02 -12.81
C SER A 287 27.07 -0.95 -13.99
N PRO A 288 28.06 -1.81 -14.25
CA PRO A 288 27.92 -2.89 -15.22
C PRO A 288 26.64 -3.69 -15.00
N GLY A 289 25.92 -4.00 -16.06
CA GLY A 289 24.67 -4.73 -16.02
C GLY A 289 23.72 -4.43 -17.17
N LYS A 290 22.60 -5.14 -17.19
CA LYS A 290 21.56 -4.98 -18.19
C LYS A 290 20.50 -3.99 -17.69
N TYR A 291 20.13 -3.08 -18.54
CA TYR A 291 19.17 -2.03 -18.25
C TYR A 291 18.13 -1.95 -19.36
N LYS A 292 17.01 -1.34 -19.02
CA LYS A 292 16.00 -0.94 -19.98
C LYS A 292 15.41 0.40 -19.60
N ILE A 293 15.07 1.17 -20.59
CA ILE A 293 14.13 2.27 -20.45
C ILE A 293 12.77 1.63 -20.65
N PRO A 294 11.92 1.61 -19.61
CA PRO A 294 10.63 0.92 -19.69
C PRO A 294 9.72 1.59 -20.72
N GLU A 295 8.82 0.83 -21.24
CA GLU A 295 7.71 1.35 -22.03
C GLU A 295 6.98 2.46 -21.26
N SER A 296 6.64 3.53 -21.95
CA SER A 296 5.94 4.67 -21.37
C SER A 296 5.02 5.34 -22.39
N SER A 297 4.09 6.13 -21.88
CA SER A 297 3.28 7.06 -22.65
C SER A 297 3.39 8.44 -22.02
N ARG A 298 3.25 9.46 -22.83
CA ARG A 298 3.27 10.83 -22.34
C ARG A 298 1.84 11.28 -22.01
N ALA A 299 1.62 11.77 -20.81
CA ALA A 299 0.29 12.15 -20.34
C ALA A 299 -0.35 13.30 -21.13
N ASP A 300 0.46 14.15 -21.78
CA ASP A 300 0.01 15.33 -22.55
C ASP A 300 0.03 15.13 -24.08
N SER A 301 0.41 13.94 -24.57
CA SER A 301 0.48 13.63 -25.99
C SER A 301 0.02 12.20 -26.29
N ASP A 302 -0.32 11.94 -27.52
CA ASP A 302 -0.67 10.60 -28.00
C ASP A 302 0.57 9.82 -28.45
N LEU A 303 1.74 10.07 -27.84
CA LEU A 303 2.99 9.35 -28.11
C LEU A 303 3.16 8.19 -27.13
N ARG A 304 3.64 7.10 -27.67
CA ARG A 304 4.05 5.89 -26.96
C ARG A 304 5.51 5.61 -27.24
N PHE A 305 6.23 5.17 -26.25
CA PHE A 305 7.63 4.77 -26.33
C PHE A 305 7.75 3.31 -25.98
N ASP A 306 8.34 2.52 -26.86
CA ASP A 306 8.56 1.11 -26.62
C ASP A 306 9.76 0.91 -25.68
N GLU A 307 9.77 -0.23 -25.00
CA GLU A 307 10.88 -0.63 -24.14
C GLU A 307 12.21 -0.61 -24.92
N SER A 308 13.23 0.05 -24.38
CA SER A 308 14.53 0.20 -25.00
C SER A 308 15.62 -0.41 -24.11
N PRO A 309 16.04 -1.67 -24.38
CA PRO A 309 17.11 -2.32 -23.60
C PRO A 309 18.48 -1.83 -24.03
N PHE A 310 19.41 -1.78 -23.06
CA PHE A 310 20.84 -1.54 -23.30
C PHE A 310 21.68 -2.23 -22.21
N GLU A 311 22.97 -2.36 -22.44
CA GLU A 311 23.90 -3.00 -21.50
C GLU A 311 25.11 -2.10 -21.25
N ILE A 312 25.46 -1.96 -19.99
CA ILE A 312 26.74 -1.38 -19.55
C ILE A 312 27.68 -2.53 -19.25
N VAL A 313 28.80 -2.59 -19.93
CA VAL A 313 29.85 -3.59 -19.66
C VAL A 313 31.00 -2.92 -18.88
N ASP A 314 31.82 -2.12 -19.54
CA ASP A 314 33.03 -1.49 -19.00
C ASP A 314 33.29 -0.08 -19.58
N GLN A 315 32.31 0.49 -20.27
CA GLN A 315 32.38 1.81 -20.90
C GLN A 315 31.02 2.51 -20.96
N ASP A 316 31.07 3.82 -21.24
CA ASP A 316 29.86 4.62 -21.47
C ASP A 316 29.10 4.13 -22.70
N VAL A 317 27.79 4.11 -22.61
CA VAL A 317 26.89 3.84 -23.74
C VAL A 317 26.43 5.18 -24.33
N ASN A 318 26.70 5.39 -25.62
CA ASN A 318 26.33 6.61 -26.29
C ASN A 318 25.44 6.30 -27.50
N GLY A 319 24.66 7.30 -27.93
CA GLY A 319 23.85 7.20 -29.14
C GLY A 319 22.56 6.39 -28.99
N LEU A 320 22.04 6.21 -27.78
CA LEU A 320 20.72 5.63 -27.60
C LEU A 320 19.67 6.53 -28.27
N VAL A 321 18.81 5.94 -29.09
CA VAL A 321 17.71 6.65 -29.73
C VAL A 321 16.40 5.97 -29.39
N ILE A 322 15.55 6.73 -28.72
CA ILE A 322 14.20 6.31 -28.34
C ILE A 322 13.24 7.08 -29.22
N LYS A 323 12.44 6.35 -30.01
CA LYS A 323 11.45 6.98 -30.90
C LYS A 323 10.06 6.80 -30.33
N GLY A 324 9.35 7.93 -30.20
CA GLY A 324 7.91 7.92 -29.94
C GLY A 324 7.17 7.50 -31.19
N THR A 325 6.20 6.64 -31.03
CA THR A 325 5.23 6.27 -32.08
C THR A 325 3.87 6.87 -31.73
N ARG A 326 3.15 7.31 -32.75
CA ARG A 326 1.80 7.81 -32.52
C ARG A 326 0.92 6.65 -32.07
N ALA A 327 0.22 6.86 -30.97
CA ALA A 327 -0.72 5.92 -30.39
C ALA A 327 -2.10 6.56 -30.32
N GLY A 328 -3.09 5.75 -30.08
CA GLY A 328 -4.46 6.23 -29.89
C GLY A 328 -4.72 6.78 -28.50
N SER A 329 -5.96 7.16 -28.28
CA SER A 329 -6.43 7.60 -26.97
C SER A 329 -7.84 7.10 -26.68
N ILE A 330 -8.18 7.04 -25.40
CA ILE A 330 -9.52 6.67 -24.93
C ILE A 330 -10.04 7.77 -24.03
N SER A 331 -11.22 8.28 -24.30
CA SER A 331 -11.85 9.30 -23.45
C SER A 331 -13.32 9.01 -23.19
N GLY A 332 -13.79 9.44 -22.04
CA GLY A 332 -15.15 9.23 -21.63
C GLY A 332 -15.43 9.67 -20.21
N VAL A 333 -16.45 9.11 -19.62
CA VAL A 333 -16.84 9.35 -18.23
C VAL A 333 -17.01 8.03 -17.48
N VAL A 334 -16.54 7.98 -16.25
CA VAL A 334 -16.90 6.92 -15.31
C VAL A 334 -18.17 7.34 -14.58
N VAL A 335 -19.17 6.50 -14.63
CA VAL A 335 -20.43 6.69 -13.93
C VAL A 335 -20.51 5.66 -12.82
N PHE A 336 -20.47 6.11 -11.57
CA PHE A 336 -20.62 5.25 -10.42
C PHE A 336 -22.10 5.13 -10.05
N GLU A 337 -22.67 3.95 -10.18
CA GLU A 337 -24.04 3.68 -9.76
C GLU A 337 -24.12 3.40 -8.25
N GLY A 338 -25.17 3.90 -7.59
CA GLY A 338 -25.45 3.64 -6.18
C GLY A 338 -24.60 4.41 -5.17
N LEU A 339 -23.93 5.51 -5.58
CA LEU A 339 -23.17 6.35 -4.66
C LEU A 339 -24.02 7.44 -4.02
N ASP A 340 -23.89 7.58 -2.72
CA ASP A 340 -24.25 8.79 -2.00
C ASP A 340 -23.14 9.87 -2.13
N GLU A 341 -23.48 11.11 -1.84
CA GLU A 341 -22.58 12.26 -1.98
C GLU A 341 -21.34 12.14 -1.09
N LYS A 342 -21.48 11.56 0.11
CA LYS A 342 -20.39 11.35 1.05
C LYS A 342 -19.38 10.30 0.56
N THR A 343 -19.83 9.27 -0.12
CA THR A 343 -18.98 8.24 -0.72
C THR A 343 -18.29 8.79 -1.97
N ARG A 344 -18.94 9.71 -2.70
CA ARG A 344 -18.35 10.37 -3.87
C ARG A 344 -17.09 11.16 -3.50
N GLU A 345 -17.07 11.90 -2.39
CA GLU A 345 -15.88 12.60 -1.90
C GLU A 345 -14.70 11.66 -1.56
N GLN A 346 -15.00 10.41 -1.23
CA GLN A 346 -13.96 9.40 -0.92
C GLN A 346 -13.32 8.78 -2.18
N ILE A 347 -13.92 8.99 -3.37
CA ILE A 347 -13.44 8.46 -4.65
C ILE A 347 -12.51 9.44 -5.37
N GLU A 348 -12.25 10.60 -4.80
CA GLU A 348 -11.47 11.72 -5.42
C GLU A 348 -10.08 11.33 -5.98
N ARG A 349 -9.69 10.05 -5.94
CA ARG A 349 -8.42 9.54 -6.48
C ARG A 349 -8.56 8.15 -7.10
N SER A 350 -9.59 7.95 -7.89
CA SER A 350 -9.72 6.71 -8.66
C SER A 350 -8.87 6.78 -9.92
N TRP A 351 -8.26 5.64 -10.27
CA TRP A 351 -7.54 5.46 -11.52
C TRP A 351 -8.32 4.51 -12.40
N ILE A 352 -8.60 4.92 -13.64
CA ILE A 352 -9.08 4.00 -14.66
C ILE A 352 -7.88 3.44 -15.43
N VAL A 353 -7.83 2.14 -15.56
CA VAL A 353 -6.78 1.41 -16.26
C VAL A 353 -7.38 0.69 -17.45
N ALA A 354 -6.84 0.93 -18.62
CA ALA A 354 -7.09 0.17 -19.82
C ALA A 354 -6.01 -0.91 -19.96
N ALA A 355 -6.39 -2.17 -19.82
CA ALA A 355 -5.52 -3.30 -20.10
C ALA A 355 -5.68 -3.66 -21.59
N VAL A 356 -4.63 -3.43 -22.36
CA VAL A 356 -4.58 -3.62 -23.83
C VAL A 356 -3.87 -4.93 -24.14
N ALA A 357 -4.58 -5.92 -24.60
CA ALA A 357 -4.00 -7.17 -25.08
C ALA A 357 -3.59 -7.05 -26.55
N GLY A 358 -2.29 -6.93 -26.80
CA GLY A 358 -1.73 -6.82 -28.15
C GLY A 358 -1.56 -8.17 -28.85
N ALA A 359 -1.26 -8.14 -30.14
CA ALA A 359 -1.14 -9.32 -31.02
C ALA A 359 -0.05 -10.32 -30.57
N ALA A 360 0.96 -9.90 -29.81
CA ALA A 360 2.03 -10.76 -29.29
C ALA A 360 1.72 -11.41 -27.93
N GLY A 361 0.46 -11.37 -27.47
CA GLY A 361 0.04 -11.94 -26.20
C GLY A 361 0.51 -11.16 -24.96
N ARG A 362 1.16 -10.02 -25.13
CA ARG A 362 1.54 -9.12 -24.02
C ARG A 362 0.37 -8.20 -23.71
N THR A 363 0.02 -8.13 -22.43
CA THR A 363 -0.95 -7.16 -21.94
C THR A 363 -0.23 -5.93 -21.41
N ARG A 364 -0.65 -4.77 -21.86
CA ARG A 364 -0.16 -3.45 -21.43
C ARG A 364 -1.23 -2.75 -20.61
N ASN A 365 -0.83 -2.11 -19.55
CA ASN A 365 -1.73 -1.32 -18.73
C ASN A 365 -1.42 0.16 -18.94
N VAL A 366 -2.40 0.90 -19.43
CA VAL A 366 -2.34 2.36 -19.55
C VAL A 366 -3.43 2.95 -18.69
N SER A 367 -3.13 4.01 -17.96
CA SER A 367 -4.06 4.54 -16.95
C SER A 367 -4.17 6.05 -17.00
N ALA A 368 -5.29 6.54 -16.49
CA ALA A 368 -5.50 7.95 -16.21
C ALA A 368 -6.22 8.12 -14.88
N MET A 369 -6.04 9.27 -14.25
CA MET A 369 -6.85 9.66 -13.10
C MET A 369 -8.27 9.98 -13.57
N VAL A 370 -9.26 9.60 -12.78
CA VAL A 370 -10.65 10.01 -13.00
C VAL A 370 -10.84 11.36 -12.33
N GLU A 371 -11.29 12.35 -13.11
CA GLU A 371 -11.53 13.70 -12.63
C GLU A 371 -12.80 13.76 -11.75
N ARG A 372 -12.99 14.87 -11.04
CA ARG A 372 -14.14 15.04 -10.13
C ARG A 372 -15.51 14.92 -10.79
N ASP A 373 -15.60 15.28 -12.05
CA ASP A 373 -16.83 15.15 -12.86
C ASP A 373 -17.02 13.75 -13.46
N GLY A 374 -16.10 12.83 -13.15
CA GLY A 374 -16.07 11.48 -13.68
C GLY A 374 -15.34 11.36 -15.02
N SER A 375 -14.90 12.46 -15.62
CA SER A 375 -14.22 12.43 -16.92
C SER A 375 -12.83 11.76 -16.80
N PHE A 376 -12.42 11.13 -17.88
CA PHE A 376 -11.08 10.56 -18.01
C PHE A 376 -10.55 10.65 -19.43
N HIS A 377 -9.23 10.70 -19.56
CA HIS A 377 -8.56 10.66 -20.85
C HIS A 377 -7.27 9.83 -20.74
N ILE A 378 -7.28 8.61 -21.27
CA ILE A 378 -6.12 7.72 -21.35
C ILE A 378 -5.45 7.97 -22.69
N ARG A 379 -4.18 8.37 -22.69
CA ARG A 379 -3.36 8.62 -23.89
C ARG A 379 -2.32 7.52 -24.07
N GLY A 380 -1.72 7.45 -25.24
CA GLY A 380 -0.67 6.49 -25.52
C GLY A 380 -1.16 5.04 -25.62
N VAL A 381 -2.39 4.84 -26.03
CA VAL A 381 -3.02 3.52 -26.12
C VAL A 381 -2.69 2.89 -27.47
N GLY A 382 -2.08 1.71 -27.44
CA GLY A 382 -1.84 0.91 -28.65
C GLY A 382 -3.08 0.15 -29.11
N GLY A 383 -3.02 -0.39 -30.34
CA GLY A 383 -4.06 -1.28 -30.87
C GLY A 383 -4.13 -2.61 -30.12
N GLY A 384 -5.34 -3.15 -30.01
CA GLY A 384 -5.59 -4.43 -29.34
C GLY A 384 -6.95 -4.53 -28.69
N ALA A 385 -7.17 -5.61 -27.95
CA ALA A 385 -8.38 -5.83 -27.17
C ALA A 385 -8.27 -5.14 -25.80
N ILE A 386 -9.17 -4.21 -25.52
CA ILE A 386 -9.15 -3.38 -24.33
C ILE A 386 -10.16 -3.87 -23.31
N THR A 387 -9.73 -3.97 -22.07
CA THR A 387 -10.60 -4.15 -20.91
C THR A 387 -10.32 -3.05 -19.88
N PHE A 388 -11.36 -2.62 -19.16
CA PHE A 388 -11.23 -1.57 -18.16
C PHE A 388 -11.26 -2.12 -16.75
N THR A 389 -10.41 -1.57 -15.89
CA THR A 389 -10.42 -1.78 -14.44
C THR A 389 -10.31 -0.42 -13.76
N ILE A 390 -11.01 -0.25 -12.65
CA ILE A 390 -10.93 0.98 -11.85
C ILE A 390 -10.27 0.63 -10.51
N TYR A 391 -9.19 1.35 -10.19
CA TYR A 391 -8.53 1.27 -8.89
C TYR A 391 -8.94 2.48 -8.05
N SER A 392 -9.48 2.19 -6.90
CA SER A 392 -9.79 3.16 -5.86
C SER A 392 -9.37 2.57 -4.52
N GLY A 393 -9.48 3.31 -3.44
CA GLY A 393 -9.23 2.77 -2.10
C GLY A 393 -10.22 1.68 -1.64
N ARG A 394 -11.16 1.28 -2.52
CA ARG A 394 -12.21 0.29 -2.25
C ARG A 394 -12.44 -0.59 -3.48
N GLU A 395 -13.26 -1.63 -3.32
CA GLU A 395 -13.67 -2.49 -4.44
C GLU A 395 -14.58 -1.71 -5.41
N VAL A 396 -14.16 -1.67 -6.67
CA VAL A 396 -14.94 -1.10 -7.77
C VAL A 396 -15.00 -2.12 -8.89
N ARG A 397 -16.19 -2.36 -9.40
CA ARG A 397 -16.41 -3.27 -10.51
C ARG A 397 -16.95 -2.52 -11.70
N VAL A 398 -16.32 -2.69 -12.84
CA VAL A 398 -16.87 -2.22 -14.11
C VAL A 398 -17.97 -3.19 -14.52
N GLU A 399 -19.21 -2.73 -14.51
CA GLU A 399 -20.38 -3.52 -14.90
C GLU A 399 -20.52 -3.62 -16.40
N ARG A 400 -20.45 -2.47 -17.08
CA ARG A 400 -20.56 -2.37 -18.53
C ARG A 400 -19.89 -1.10 -19.06
N VAL A 401 -19.59 -1.13 -20.32
CA VAL A 401 -19.12 0.05 -21.06
C VAL A 401 -20.17 0.35 -22.13
N GLU A 402 -20.52 1.60 -22.27
CA GLU A 402 -21.49 2.08 -23.26
C GLU A 402 -20.81 3.11 -24.17
N ARG A 403 -21.24 3.16 -25.44
CA ARG A 403 -20.87 4.19 -26.40
C ARG A 403 -22.09 4.53 -27.23
N ASP A 404 -22.42 5.82 -27.34
CA ASP A 404 -23.59 6.31 -28.10
C ASP A 404 -24.90 5.62 -27.66
N GLY A 405 -25.05 5.33 -26.35
CA GLY A 405 -26.22 4.66 -25.78
C GLY A 405 -26.25 3.13 -25.97
N ALA A 406 -25.30 2.56 -26.70
CA ALA A 406 -25.23 1.11 -26.94
C ALA A 406 -24.17 0.47 -26.04
N GLN A 407 -24.52 -0.67 -25.42
CA GLN A 407 -23.57 -1.46 -24.65
C GLN A 407 -22.48 -2.05 -25.55
N GLN A 408 -21.25 -1.89 -25.15
CA GLN A 408 -20.09 -2.43 -25.82
C GLN A 408 -19.75 -3.83 -25.32
N PRO A 409 -19.07 -4.66 -26.13
CA PRO A 409 -18.50 -5.92 -25.67
C PRO A 409 -17.54 -5.69 -24.48
N ARG A 410 -17.38 -6.67 -23.62
CA ARG A 410 -16.41 -6.62 -22.50
C ARG A 410 -14.97 -6.32 -22.96
N ARG A 411 -14.63 -6.78 -24.18
CA ARG A 411 -13.36 -6.47 -24.85
C ARG A 411 -13.65 -5.60 -26.04
N ILE A 412 -13.24 -4.36 -25.99
CA ILE A 412 -13.39 -3.40 -27.07
C ILE A 412 -12.16 -3.50 -27.95
N MET A 413 -12.35 -3.77 -29.23
CA MET A 413 -11.24 -3.77 -30.18
C MET A 413 -10.91 -2.34 -30.59
N MET A 414 -9.64 -1.99 -30.51
CA MET A 414 -9.10 -0.70 -30.91
C MET A 414 -8.00 -0.89 -31.94
N GLN A 415 -8.03 -0.11 -33.00
CA GLN A 415 -6.96 -0.10 -34.01
C GLN A 415 -5.78 0.78 -33.54
N GLU A 416 -4.59 0.53 -34.12
CA GLU A 416 -3.43 1.39 -33.84
C GLU A 416 -3.71 2.83 -34.28
N GLY A 417 -3.44 3.80 -33.40
CA GLY A 417 -3.71 5.22 -33.65
C GLY A 417 -5.18 5.63 -33.55
N GLU A 418 -6.08 4.75 -33.21
CA GLU A 418 -7.51 5.07 -33.06
C GLU A 418 -7.77 5.92 -31.81
N HIS A 419 -8.77 6.83 -31.92
CA HIS A 419 -9.25 7.64 -30.79
C HIS A 419 -10.67 7.23 -30.43
N LEU A 420 -10.81 6.42 -29.38
CA LEU A 420 -12.12 6.05 -28.84
C LEU A 420 -12.64 7.17 -27.93
N LYS A 421 -13.73 7.81 -28.36
CA LYS A 421 -14.35 8.93 -27.62
C LYS A 421 -15.76 8.56 -27.16
N GLY A 422 -16.24 9.28 -26.15
CA GLY A 422 -17.63 9.21 -25.69
C GLY A 422 -17.97 7.92 -24.94
N LEU A 423 -16.98 7.23 -24.40
CA LEU A 423 -17.24 6.04 -23.60
C LEU A 423 -17.88 6.43 -22.25
N ARG A 424 -18.85 5.64 -21.85
CA ARG A 424 -19.43 5.67 -20.51
C ARG A 424 -19.09 4.34 -19.83
N VAL A 425 -18.18 4.40 -18.88
CA VAL A 425 -17.77 3.23 -18.07
C VAL A 425 -18.65 3.21 -16.83
N ILE A 426 -19.63 2.31 -16.82
CA ILE A 426 -20.55 2.16 -15.70
C ILE A 426 -19.90 1.26 -14.68
N ALA A 427 -19.69 1.79 -13.49
CA ALA A 427 -19.02 1.12 -12.40
C ALA A 427 -19.93 1.04 -11.17
N GLN A 428 -19.88 -0.08 -10.52
CA GLN A 428 -20.57 -0.30 -9.26
C GLN A 428 -19.54 -0.29 -8.14
N PHE A 429 -19.96 0.23 -7.01
CA PHE A 429 -19.13 0.39 -5.84
C PHE A 429 -19.54 -0.57 -4.75
N GLY A 430 -18.56 -1.24 -4.16
CA GLY A 430 -18.81 -2.06 -2.99
C GLY A 430 -19.14 -1.17 -1.79
N ASN A 431 -20.37 -1.22 -1.33
CA ASN A 431 -20.88 -0.44 -0.20
C ASN A 431 -21.40 -1.31 0.96
N ALA A 432 -21.35 -2.62 0.81
CA ALA A 432 -21.74 -3.54 1.84
C ALA A 432 -20.60 -3.85 2.81
N THR A 433 -20.97 -4.25 4.01
CA THR A 433 -20.05 -4.65 5.07
C THR A 433 -20.38 -6.05 5.54
N LEU A 434 -19.37 -6.93 5.60
CA LEU A 434 -19.45 -8.22 6.25
C LEU A 434 -18.71 -8.13 7.59
N ARG A 435 -19.40 -8.49 8.64
CA ARG A 435 -18.85 -8.58 10.00
C ARG A 435 -19.01 -10.01 10.48
N GLY A 436 -18.09 -10.50 11.30
CA GLY A 436 -18.26 -11.84 11.80
C GLY A 436 -17.30 -12.21 12.91
N LYS A 437 -17.47 -13.44 13.36
CA LYS A 437 -16.63 -14.07 14.36
C LYS A 437 -16.29 -15.50 13.93
N VAL A 438 -15.03 -15.85 14.06
CA VAL A 438 -14.57 -17.25 13.98
C VAL A 438 -14.68 -17.83 15.39
N GLU A 439 -15.50 -18.83 15.55
CA GLU A 439 -15.70 -19.56 16.80
C GLU A 439 -15.04 -20.92 16.68
N VAL A 440 -14.49 -21.42 17.77
CA VAL A 440 -13.81 -22.71 17.79
C VAL A 440 -14.54 -23.64 18.76
N GLU A 441 -14.75 -24.87 18.34
CA GLU A 441 -15.35 -25.91 19.16
C GLU A 441 -14.49 -27.17 19.21
N ASN A 442 -14.78 -28.03 20.19
CA ASN A 442 -14.12 -29.33 20.38
C ASN A 442 -12.60 -29.27 20.60
N GLY A 443 -12.13 -28.21 21.30
CA GLY A 443 -10.72 -28.12 21.67
C GLY A 443 -10.35 -26.77 22.30
N THR A 444 -9.08 -26.63 22.64
CA THR A 444 -8.50 -25.41 23.22
C THR A 444 -7.49 -24.82 22.26
N LEU A 445 -7.48 -23.50 22.16
CA LEU A 445 -6.53 -22.77 21.33
C LEU A 445 -5.17 -22.65 22.04
N PRO A 446 -4.06 -23.05 21.40
CA PRO A 446 -2.74 -22.72 21.88
C PRO A 446 -2.47 -21.22 21.81
N ALA A 447 -1.50 -20.74 22.58
CA ALA A 447 -1.21 -19.31 22.69
C ALA A 447 -0.73 -18.67 21.36
N ASP A 448 -0.19 -19.48 20.44
CA ASP A 448 0.28 -19.06 19.12
C ASP A 448 -0.78 -19.23 18.00
N ALA A 449 -2.01 -19.60 18.34
CA ALA A 449 -3.09 -19.76 17.38
C ALA A 449 -3.35 -18.47 16.60
N ARG A 450 -3.50 -18.60 15.29
CA ARG A 450 -3.78 -17.48 14.39
C ARG A 450 -5.05 -17.74 13.60
N PHE A 451 -5.99 -16.84 13.71
CA PHE A 451 -7.19 -16.86 12.91
C PHE A 451 -6.95 -16.30 11.51
N PHE A 452 -7.68 -16.85 10.54
CA PHE A 452 -7.74 -16.29 9.19
C PHE A 452 -9.15 -16.39 8.61
N VAL A 453 -9.46 -15.50 7.70
CA VAL A 453 -10.75 -15.48 6.99
C VAL A 453 -10.46 -15.12 5.53
N TRP A 454 -11.17 -15.78 4.63
CA TRP A 454 -11.22 -15.44 3.22
C TRP A 454 -12.68 -15.24 2.82
N ALA A 455 -12.97 -14.15 2.14
CA ALA A 455 -14.28 -13.89 1.56
C ALA A 455 -14.16 -13.88 0.05
N ARG A 456 -14.85 -14.78 -0.61
CA ARG A 456 -14.81 -14.96 -2.06
C ARG A 456 -16.22 -14.82 -2.63
N LEU A 457 -16.40 -13.93 -3.61
CA LEU A 457 -17.66 -13.84 -4.35
C LEU A 457 -17.87 -15.09 -5.20
N VAL A 458 -19.01 -15.73 -5.04
CA VAL A 458 -19.43 -16.87 -5.87
C VAL A 458 -19.96 -16.31 -7.20
N SER A 459 -19.22 -16.52 -8.27
CA SER A 459 -19.60 -16.08 -9.62
C SER A 459 -19.87 -17.28 -10.52
N GLU A 460 -20.93 -17.20 -11.29
CA GLU A 460 -21.24 -18.19 -12.34
C GLU A 460 -20.30 -18.09 -13.54
N ASP A 461 -19.67 -16.94 -13.75
CA ASP A 461 -18.74 -16.72 -14.85
C ASP A 461 -17.29 -17.09 -14.44
N PRO A 462 -16.70 -18.14 -15.04
CA PRO A 462 -15.33 -18.57 -14.74
C PRO A 462 -14.27 -17.48 -14.97
N SER A 463 -14.52 -16.52 -15.88
CA SER A 463 -13.60 -15.41 -16.16
C SER A 463 -13.56 -14.38 -15.05
N THR A 464 -14.59 -14.32 -14.23
CA THR A 464 -14.67 -13.42 -13.07
C THR A 464 -14.20 -14.07 -11.77
N ARG A 465 -13.87 -15.36 -11.76
CA ARG A 465 -13.34 -16.05 -10.56
C ARG A 465 -12.08 -15.42 -10.00
N TYR A 466 -11.32 -14.70 -10.83
CA TYR A 466 -10.09 -14.00 -10.43
C TYR A 466 -10.25 -12.48 -10.31
N SER A 467 -11.39 -11.91 -10.71
CA SER A 467 -11.65 -10.47 -10.59
C SER A 467 -12.36 -10.08 -9.30
N GLY A 468 -12.87 -11.05 -8.54
CA GLY A 468 -13.32 -10.82 -7.18
C GLY A 468 -12.10 -10.66 -6.27
N ILE A 469 -12.00 -9.56 -5.57
CA ILE A 469 -10.96 -9.34 -4.58
C ILE A 469 -11.07 -10.47 -3.56
N ASN A 470 -10.09 -11.38 -3.54
CA ASN A 470 -9.89 -12.29 -2.43
C ASN A 470 -9.48 -11.42 -1.24
N GLN A 471 -10.45 -10.92 -0.49
CA GLN A 471 -10.14 -10.17 0.71
C GLN A 471 -9.80 -11.16 1.82
N SER A 472 -8.59 -11.04 2.32
CA SER A 472 -8.18 -11.66 3.56
C SER A 472 -8.23 -10.59 4.65
N PRO A 473 -9.39 -10.42 5.29
CA PRO A 473 -9.52 -9.44 6.36
C PRO A 473 -8.60 -9.79 7.51
N GLN A 474 -8.15 -8.79 8.22
CA GLN A 474 -7.49 -9.03 9.50
C GLN A 474 -8.50 -9.58 10.50
N VAL A 475 -8.09 -10.60 11.23
CA VAL A 475 -8.89 -11.19 12.31
C VAL A 475 -8.21 -10.86 13.63
N ASP A 476 -8.97 -10.37 14.60
CA ASP A 476 -8.40 -10.06 15.92
C ASP A 476 -8.28 -11.31 16.80
N ALA A 477 -7.61 -11.18 17.96
CA ALA A 477 -7.40 -12.27 18.89
C ALA A 477 -8.71 -12.86 19.48
N ARG A 478 -9.83 -12.16 19.34
CA ARG A 478 -11.17 -12.62 19.75
C ARG A 478 -11.88 -13.39 18.62
N GLY A 479 -11.20 -13.59 17.49
CA GLY A 479 -11.78 -14.18 16.29
C GLY A 479 -12.68 -13.24 15.48
N GLN A 480 -12.76 -11.95 15.84
CA GLN A 480 -13.61 -11.00 15.11
C GLN A 480 -12.94 -10.52 13.82
N PHE A 481 -13.75 -10.32 12.78
CA PHE A 481 -13.33 -9.78 11.50
C PHE A 481 -14.33 -8.78 10.94
N LEU A 482 -13.81 -7.89 10.08
CA LEU A 482 -14.60 -6.89 9.37
C LEU A 482 -14.07 -6.76 7.94
N VAL A 483 -14.97 -6.87 6.98
CA VAL A 483 -14.70 -6.61 5.56
C VAL A 483 -15.65 -5.52 5.10
N SER A 484 -15.12 -4.39 4.69
CA SER A 484 -15.92 -3.27 4.19
C SER A 484 -15.74 -3.12 2.69
N GLY A 485 -16.73 -2.53 2.03
CA GLY A 485 -16.63 -2.25 0.61
C GLY A 485 -16.89 -3.48 -0.28
N LEU A 486 -17.68 -4.43 0.20
CA LEU A 486 -18.12 -5.57 -0.58
C LEU A 486 -19.27 -5.21 -1.52
N MET A 487 -19.33 -5.92 -2.63
CA MET A 487 -20.47 -5.90 -3.55
C MET A 487 -21.63 -6.70 -2.97
N GLY A 488 -22.85 -6.42 -3.41
CA GLY A 488 -23.97 -7.34 -3.17
C GLY A 488 -23.75 -8.66 -3.94
N GLY A 489 -24.11 -9.78 -3.33
CA GLY A 489 -23.97 -11.10 -3.96
C GLY A 489 -23.83 -12.24 -2.95
N THR A 490 -23.66 -13.44 -3.46
CA THR A 490 -23.39 -14.63 -2.64
C THR A 490 -21.89 -14.79 -2.46
N TYR A 491 -21.43 -14.85 -1.22
CA TYR A 491 -20.02 -15.07 -0.88
C TYR A 491 -19.82 -16.42 -0.20
N GLU A 492 -18.75 -17.08 -0.55
CA GLU A 492 -18.19 -18.18 0.23
C GLU A 492 -17.19 -17.59 1.23
N ILE A 493 -17.46 -17.79 2.51
CA ILE A 493 -16.58 -17.41 3.61
C ILE A 493 -15.84 -18.66 4.06
N GLU A 494 -14.55 -18.69 3.87
CA GLU A 494 -13.66 -19.71 4.45
C GLU A 494 -12.96 -19.08 5.65
N ALA A 495 -13.18 -19.64 6.82
CA ALA A 495 -12.57 -19.19 8.06
C ALA A 495 -11.83 -20.33 8.72
N GLY A 496 -10.76 -20.02 9.43
CA GLY A 496 -9.99 -21.06 10.09
C GLY A 496 -9.06 -20.54 11.17
N VAL A 497 -8.42 -21.51 11.80
CA VAL A 497 -7.37 -21.28 12.77
C VAL A 497 -6.15 -22.11 12.39
N PHE A 498 -4.99 -21.49 12.46
CA PHE A 498 -3.70 -22.10 12.18
C PHE A 498 -2.85 -22.11 13.45
N PHE A 499 -2.16 -23.23 13.70
CA PHE A 499 -1.25 -23.45 14.82
C PHE A 499 0.20 -23.49 14.29
N PRO A 500 0.94 -22.38 14.33
CA PRO A 500 2.28 -22.29 13.74
C PRO A 500 3.26 -23.32 14.27
N SER A 501 3.26 -23.56 15.58
CA SER A 501 4.17 -24.53 16.24
C SER A 501 3.90 -25.96 15.79
N ALA A 502 2.65 -26.31 15.52
CA ALA A 502 2.27 -27.66 15.09
C ALA A 502 2.21 -27.80 13.56
N LYS A 503 2.28 -26.70 12.80
CA LYS A 503 2.05 -26.63 11.35
C LYS A 503 0.72 -27.26 10.91
N LEU A 504 -0.31 -27.06 11.72
CA LEU A 504 -1.65 -27.61 11.50
C LEU A 504 -2.65 -26.46 11.39
N GLY A 505 -3.63 -26.63 10.53
CA GLY A 505 -4.75 -25.70 10.39
C GLY A 505 -6.09 -26.41 10.33
N TYR A 506 -7.13 -25.73 10.77
CA TYR A 506 -8.51 -26.20 10.69
C TYR A 506 -9.35 -25.13 10.03
N THR A 507 -10.28 -25.54 9.15
CA THR A 507 -11.09 -24.61 8.38
C THR A 507 -12.55 -25.02 8.37
N ALA A 508 -13.42 -24.04 8.23
CA ALA A 508 -14.82 -24.22 7.94
C ALA A 508 -15.26 -23.25 6.83
N ARG A 509 -16.27 -23.64 6.07
CA ARG A 509 -16.82 -22.83 4.96
C ARG A 509 -18.29 -22.57 5.19
N LYS A 510 -18.72 -21.37 4.86
CA LYS A 510 -20.11 -20.96 4.92
C LYS A 510 -20.46 -20.01 3.80
N GLN A 511 -21.57 -20.26 3.12
CA GLN A 511 -22.11 -19.31 2.15
C GLN A 511 -23.00 -18.28 2.85
N VAL A 512 -22.88 -17.03 2.40
CA VAL A 512 -23.67 -15.91 2.92
C VAL A 512 -24.07 -14.99 1.77
N VAL A 513 -25.33 -14.54 1.82
CA VAL A 513 -25.82 -13.52 0.87
C VAL A 513 -25.58 -12.16 1.50
N ILE A 514 -24.86 -11.31 0.77
CA ILE A 514 -24.56 -9.94 1.16
C ILE A 514 -25.44 -9.01 0.33
N THR A 515 -26.19 -8.16 1.00
CA THR A 515 -27.03 -7.15 0.36
C THR A 515 -26.24 -5.84 0.23
N ALA A 516 -26.26 -5.25 -0.96
CA ALA A 516 -25.61 -3.96 -1.21
C ALA A 516 -26.09 -2.89 -0.22
N GLY A 517 -25.17 -2.10 0.31
CA GLY A 517 -25.44 -1.05 1.29
C GLY A 517 -25.71 -1.52 2.72
N ALA A 518 -25.83 -2.84 2.94
CA ALA A 518 -26.15 -3.40 4.25
C ALA A 518 -24.91 -3.91 4.98
N THR A 519 -25.07 -4.09 6.30
CA THR A 519 -24.12 -4.85 7.13
C THR A 519 -24.67 -6.24 7.36
N THR A 520 -23.96 -7.26 6.89
CA THR A 520 -24.28 -8.67 7.12
C THR A 520 -23.41 -9.21 8.24
N THR A 521 -23.99 -9.97 9.17
CA THR A 521 -23.26 -10.62 10.26
C THR A 521 -23.21 -12.13 10.03
N VAL A 522 -22.03 -12.74 10.19
CA VAL A 522 -21.85 -14.18 10.06
C VAL A 522 -20.89 -14.71 11.12
N ASN A 523 -21.29 -15.80 11.79
CA ASN A 523 -20.37 -16.58 12.61
C ASN A 523 -20.02 -17.86 11.87
N VAL A 524 -18.72 -18.20 11.91
CA VAL A 524 -18.19 -19.42 11.30
C VAL A 524 -17.55 -20.25 12.40
N THR A 525 -18.08 -21.44 12.64
CA THR A 525 -17.57 -22.35 13.67
C THR A 525 -16.59 -23.33 13.06
N VAL A 526 -15.40 -23.39 13.62
CA VAL A 526 -14.31 -24.28 13.22
C VAL A 526 -14.20 -25.41 14.25
N ASP A 527 -14.40 -26.64 13.79
CA ASP A 527 -14.28 -27.83 14.64
C ASP A 527 -12.83 -28.37 14.62
N LEU A 528 -12.20 -28.41 15.79
CA LEU A 528 -10.83 -28.91 15.93
C LEU A 528 -10.75 -30.46 15.89
N ASN A 529 -11.87 -31.17 15.88
CA ASN A 529 -11.90 -32.60 15.59
C ASN A 529 -11.99 -32.92 14.10
N SER A 530 -12.15 -31.90 13.24
CA SER A 530 -12.14 -32.08 11.79
C SER A 530 -10.72 -32.46 11.28
N THR A 531 -10.64 -32.93 10.05
CA THR A 531 -9.33 -33.26 9.44
C THR A 531 -8.47 -32.01 9.29
N PRO A 532 -7.28 -31.96 9.92
CA PRO A 532 -6.42 -30.80 9.83
C PRO A 532 -5.77 -30.67 8.44
N ILE A 533 -5.56 -29.43 8.02
CA ILE A 533 -4.78 -29.08 6.85
C ILE A 533 -3.32 -28.96 7.29
N LYS A 534 -2.41 -29.71 6.64
CA LYS A 534 -0.96 -29.60 6.84
C LYS A 534 -0.39 -28.57 5.86
N GLN A 535 0.44 -27.65 6.34
CA GLN A 535 1.24 -26.75 5.51
C GLN A 535 2.66 -27.28 5.28
#